data_92d84cd9957245cf8a55df13d05a30f6
#
_entry.id   92d84cd9957245cf8a55df13d05a30f6
#
_cell.length_a   1.000
_cell.length_b   1.000
_cell.length_c   1.000
_cell.angle_alpha   90.00
_cell.angle_beta   90.00
_cell.angle_gamma   90.00
#
_symmetry.space_group_name_H-M   'P 1'
#
loop_
_entity.id
_entity.type
_entity.pdbx_description
1 polymer ?
#
loop_
_entity_poly.entity_id
_entity_poly.type
_entity_poly.pdbx_seq_one_letter_code
_entity_poly.pdbx_strand_id
1 'polypeptide(L)'
;MRLPSTAHTSRPWRIHEITTDFRLEDVWALPTPGGPDDFHLLVDALTTSDPGTQSPSRIARALWALRWKLGELFGWDEEQTGVGARVPTLRDRLPADLRDGPSGPDFPSLPFSPLYRLDDEFAAEAANKTMHGVMHLGWVPDDAGGYRGQMAVLVKPNGLFGNVYMAAIRPFRHLIVYPPMMRELGRIWATRAP
;
A
#
# COMPACT_ATOMS: atom_id res chain seq x y z
N MET A 1 -6.87 -1.88 -12.41
CA MET A 1 -8.29 -2.37 -12.35
C MET A 1 -8.54 -2.94 -10.97
N ARG A 2 -9.71 -2.70 -10.37
CA ARG A 2 -10.07 -3.32 -9.08
C ARG A 2 -10.39 -4.79 -9.28
N LEU A 3 -9.92 -5.63 -8.35
CA LEU A 3 -10.11 -7.07 -8.36
C LEU A 3 -11.04 -7.51 -7.20
N PRO A 4 -11.65 -8.69 -7.28
CA PRO A 4 -12.33 -9.29 -6.13
C PRO A 4 -11.31 -9.66 -5.05
N SER A 5 -11.76 -9.71 -3.80
CA SER A 5 -10.90 -10.08 -2.65
C SER A 5 -10.26 -11.47 -2.81
N THR A 6 -10.95 -12.39 -3.48
CA THR A 6 -10.45 -13.72 -3.77
C THR A 6 -9.16 -13.73 -4.58
N ALA A 7 -8.91 -12.73 -5.42
CA ALA A 7 -7.66 -12.61 -6.16
C ALA A 7 -6.43 -12.52 -5.25
N HIS A 8 -6.61 -12.05 -4.02
CA HIS A 8 -5.56 -11.98 -3.00
C HIS A 8 -5.65 -13.14 -2.01
N THR A 9 -6.85 -13.43 -1.48
CA THR A 9 -7.01 -14.42 -0.39
C THR A 9 -6.81 -15.87 -0.85
N SER A 10 -6.89 -16.16 -2.15
CA SER A 10 -6.62 -17.51 -2.68
C SER A 10 -5.13 -17.81 -2.87
N ARG A 11 -4.26 -16.83 -2.67
CA ARG A 11 -2.80 -16.98 -2.81
C ARG A 11 -2.15 -17.18 -1.45
N PRO A 12 -1.08 -17.98 -1.36
CA PRO A 12 -0.40 -18.28 -0.09
C PRO A 12 0.59 -17.15 0.31
N TRP A 13 0.10 -15.90 0.31
CA TRP A 13 0.93 -14.76 0.68
C TRP A 13 1.36 -14.82 2.16
N ARG A 14 2.62 -14.54 2.43
CA ARG A 14 3.19 -14.54 3.77
C ARG A 14 2.56 -13.45 4.66
N ILE A 15 2.03 -12.38 4.06
CA ILE A 15 1.31 -11.34 4.79
C ILE A 15 0.12 -11.89 5.59
N HIS A 16 -0.52 -12.95 5.15
CA HIS A 16 -1.65 -13.56 5.86
C HIS A 16 -1.29 -14.11 7.24
N GLU A 17 -0.03 -14.50 7.44
CA GLU A 17 0.45 -15.05 8.72
C GLU A 17 0.42 -14.00 9.84
N ILE A 18 0.66 -12.73 9.49
CA ILE A 18 0.82 -11.64 10.46
C ILE A 18 -0.36 -10.66 10.51
N THR A 19 -1.32 -10.79 9.58
CA THR A 19 -2.48 -9.89 9.45
C THR A 19 -3.82 -10.57 9.67
N THR A 20 -3.88 -11.62 10.47
CA THR A 20 -5.11 -12.40 10.74
C THR A 20 -6.24 -11.58 11.35
N ASP A 21 -5.92 -10.47 12.01
CA ASP A 21 -6.85 -9.51 12.63
C ASP A 21 -7.09 -8.23 11.78
N PHE A 22 -6.61 -8.23 10.53
CA PHE A 22 -6.84 -7.16 9.56
C PHE A 22 -7.96 -7.52 8.60
N ARG A 23 -8.59 -6.50 8.03
CA ARG A 23 -9.59 -6.63 6.95
C ARG A 23 -8.96 -6.27 5.62
N LEU A 24 -9.19 -7.10 4.62
CA LEU A 24 -8.81 -6.79 3.24
C LEU A 24 -9.84 -5.78 2.68
N GLU A 25 -9.41 -4.54 2.50
CA GLU A 25 -10.24 -3.44 2.03
C GLU A 25 -10.30 -3.34 0.51
N ASP A 26 -9.15 -3.45 -0.14
CA ASP A 26 -9.03 -3.28 -1.58
C ASP A 26 -7.99 -4.23 -2.18
N VAL A 27 -8.26 -4.69 -3.41
CA VAL A 27 -7.30 -5.41 -4.26
C VAL A 27 -7.31 -4.79 -5.64
N TRP A 28 -6.13 -4.51 -6.18
CA TRP A 28 -5.94 -3.84 -7.46
C TRP A 28 -4.93 -4.55 -8.33
N ALA A 29 -5.30 -4.77 -9.60
CA ALA A 29 -4.33 -5.07 -10.66
C ALA A 29 -3.61 -3.78 -11.02
N LEU A 30 -2.29 -3.78 -10.93
CA LEU A 30 -1.46 -2.66 -11.32
C LEU A 30 -1.18 -2.68 -12.82
N PRO A 31 -1.04 -1.53 -13.48
CA PRO A 31 -0.69 -1.43 -14.90
C PRO A 31 0.82 -1.57 -15.11
N THR A 32 1.37 -2.69 -14.71
CA THR A 32 2.82 -2.98 -14.68
C THR A 32 3.10 -4.34 -15.29
N PRO A 33 2.82 -4.55 -16.62
CA PRO A 33 3.12 -5.82 -17.29
C PRO A 33 4.62 -6.04 -17.36
N GLY A 34 5.07 -7.28 -17.12
CA GLY A 34 6.50 -7.61 -17.15
C GLY A 34 6.79 -9.10 -17.17
N GLY A 35 8.06 -9.44 -17.07
CA GLY A 35 8.56 -10.81 -16.94
C GLY A 35 8.51 -11.32 -15.49
N PRO A 36 8.91 -12.59 -15.27
CA PRO A 36 8.90 -13.19 -13.93
C PRO A 36 9.79 -12.47 -12.92
N ASP A 37 10.88 -11.87 -13.36
CA ASP A 37 11.92 -11.30 -12.50
C ASP A 37 11.78 -9.78 -12.28
N ASP A 38 10.74 -9.13 -12.85
CA ASP A 38 10.59 -7.67 -12.85
C ASP A 38 9.93 -7.10 -11.59
N PHE A 39 9.65 -7.92 -10.57
CA PHE A 39 9.02 -7.46 -9.33
C PHE A 39 9.81 -6.36 -8.63
N HIS A 40 11.13 -6.43 -8.66
CA HIS A 40 12.00 -5.43 -8.05
C HIS A 40 11.77 -4.02 -8.64
N LEU A 41 11.49 -3.92 -9.95
CA LEU A 41 11.18 -2.65 -10.63
C LEU A 41 9.88 -2.03 -10.10
N LEU A 42 8.88 -2.88 -9.76
CA LEU A 42 7.62 -2.43 -9.18
C LEU A 42 7.84 -1.82 -7.78
N VAL A 43 8.59 -2.51 -6.93
CA VAL A 43 8.89 -2.03 -5.58
C VAL A 43 9.62 -0.68 -5.67
N ASP A 44 10.65 -0.58 -6.52
CA ASP A 44 11.41 0.65 -6.72
C ASP A 44 10.54 1.78 -7.30
N ALA A 45 9.62 1.47 -8.23
CA ALA A 45 8.71 2.46 -8.79
C ALA A 45 7.79 3.08 -7.74
N LEU A 46 7.30 2.29 -6.79
CA LEU A 46 6.37 2.75 -5.76
C LEU A 46 7.06 3.45 -4.58
N THR A 47 8.26 3.03 -4.22
CA THR A 47 9.01 3.64 -3.12
C THR A 47 9.67 4.96 -3.50
N THR A 48 10.12 5.11 -4.74
CA THR A 48 10.75 6.35 -5.23
C THR A 48 9.76 7.40 -5.74
N SER A 49 8.48 7.06 -5.91
CA SER A 49 7.45 7.99 -6.39
C SER A 49 6.98 8.92 -5.29
N ASP A 50 6.95 10.23 -5.56
CA ASP A 50 6.31 11.23 -4.70
C ASP A 50 4.88 11.50 -5.21
N PRO A 51 3.84 10.99 -4.54
CA PRO A 51 2.46 11.17 -4.99
C PRO A 51 1.97 12.62 -4.85
N GLY A 52 2.62 13.45 -4.03
CA GLY A 52 2.25 14.84 -3.81
C GLY A 52 2.60 15.77 -4.97
N THR A 53 3.75 15.53 -5.60
CA THR A 53 4.28 16.42 -6.67
C THR A 53 3.96 15.92 -8.07
N GLN A 54 3.74 14.62 -8.26
CA GLN A 54 3.55 13.99 -9.57
C GLN A 54 2.07 13.82 -9.97
N SER A 55 1.11 14.18 -9.11
CA SER A 55 -0.31 14.09 -9.47
C SER A 55 -0.68 15.14 -10.52
N PRO A 56 -1.10 14.76 -11.74
CA PRO A 56 -1.44 15.70 -12.81
C PRO A 56 -2.74 16.46 -12.53
N SER A 57 -3.57 15.98 -11.61
CA SER A 57 -4.86 16.59 -11.28
C SER A 57 -4.73 17.65 -10.19
N ARG A 58 -5.12 18.92 -10.52
CA ARG A 58 -5.23 20.00 -9.53
C ARG A 58 -6.19 19.65 -8.39
N ILE A 59 -7.24 18.87 -8.69
CA ILE A 59 -8.22 18.40 -7.71
C ILE A 59 -7.57 17.35 -6.79
N ALA A 60 -6.83 16.38 -7.33
CA ALA A 60 -6.14 15.38 -6.53
C ALA A 60 -5.11 16.03 -5.59
N ARG A 61 -4.34 17.02 -6.06
CA ARG A 61 -3.42 17.81 -5.22
C ARG A 61 -4.15 18.60 -4.13
N ALA A 62 -5.27 19.25 -4.46
CA ALA A 62 -6.06 19.99 -3.49
C ALA A 62 -6.66 19.10 -2.42
N LEU A 63 -7.16 17.93 -2.80
CA LEU A 63 -7.72 16.95 -1.87
C LEU A 63 -6.64 16.26 -1.03
N TRP A 64 -5.46 16.02 -1.61
CA TRP A 64 -4.29 15.57 -0.87
C TRP A 64 -3.82 16.60 0.16
N ALA A 65 -3.75 17.88 -0.26
CA ALA A 65 -3.46 18.99 0.64
C ALA A 65 -4.53 19.16 1.74
N LEU A 66 -5.81 18.96 1.39
CA LEU A 66 -6.91 18.97 2.37
C LEU A 66 -6.77 17.82 3.38
N ARG A 67 -6.45 16.61 2.91
CA ARG A 67 -6.19 15.46 3.80
C ARG A 67 -5.03 15.76 4.77
N TRP A 68 -3.93 16.34 4.25
CA TRP A 68 -2.80 16.74 5.09
C TRP A 68 -3.19 17.80 6.12
N LYS A 69 -3.91 18.85 5.70
CA LYS A 69 -4.42 19.87 6.62
C LYS A 69 -5.37 19.33 7.67
N LEU A 70 -6.27 18.43 7.29
CA LEU A 70 -7.15 17.75 8.25
C LEU A 70 -6.35 16.82 9.17
N GLY A 71 -5.37 16.12 8.65
CA GLY A 71 -4.43 15.29 9.44
C GLY A 71 -3.71 16.13 10.48
N GLU A 72 -3.15 17.26 10.08
CA GLU A 72 -2.48 18.23 10.96
C GLU A 72 -3.44 18.82 12.00
N LEU A 73 -4.62 19.30 11.57
CA LEU A 73 -5.62 19.92 12.45
C LEU A 73 -6.17 18.94 13.51
N PHE A 74 -6.36 17.66 13.13
CA PHE A 74 -6.88 16.63 14.02
C PHE A 74 -5.78 15.74 14.62
N GLY A 75 -4.50 16.06 14.37
CA GLY A 75 -3.35 15.30 14.90
C GLY A 75 -3.35 13.84 14.42
N TRP A 76 -3.77 13.58 13.20
CA TRP A 76 -3.85 12.20 12.67
C TRP A 76 -2.48 11.63 12.29
N ASP A 77 -1.54 12.49 11.94
CA ASP A 77 -0.21 12.16 11.44
C ASP A 77 0.91 12.56 12.42
N GLU A 78 0.59 12.76 13.70
CA GLU A 78 1.60 13.02 14.74
C GLU A 78 2.43 11.76 15.01
N GLU A 79 3.74 11.90 15.24
CA GLU A 79 4.67 10.79 15.53
C GLU A 79 4.19 9.89 16.69
N GLN A 80 3.54 10.49 17.70
CA GLN A 80 2.97 9.77 18.85
C GLN A 80 1.75 8.90 18.51
N THR A 81 1.27 8.93 17.27
CA THR A 81 0.11 8.15 16.82
C THR A 81 0.44 7.07 15.79
N GLY A 82 1.70 6.97 15.39
CA GLY A 82 2.21 6.05 14.40
C GLY A 82 2.51 4.64 14.92
N VAL A 83 3.18 3.88 14.06
CA VAL A 83 3.72 2.55 14.38
C VAL A 83 4.78 2.67 15.48
N GLY A 84 4.74 1.77 16.45
CA GLY A 84 5.64 1.78 17.61
C GLY A 84 5.21 2.69 18.75
N ALA A 85 4.46 3.76 18.46
CA ALA A 85 3.97 4.66 19.52
C ALA A 85 2.55 4.30 19.99
N ARG A 86 1.61 4.10 19.06
CA ARG A 86 0.22 3.78 19.38
C ARG A 86 -0.14 2.31 19.14
N VAL A 87 0.43 1.71 18.12
CA VAL A 87 0.21 0.30 17.80
C VAL A 87 1.56 -0.41 17.71
N PRO A 88 1.65 -1.67 18.20
CA PRO A 88 2.85 -2.48 18.00
C PRO A 88 3.13 -2.66 16.52
N THR A 89 4.40 -2.62 16.14
CA THR A 89 4.82 -2.92 14.77
C THR A 89 4.49 -4.38 14.41
N LEU A 90 4.10 -4.60 13.17
CA LEU A 90 3.93 -5.97 12.64
C LEU A 90 5.26 -6.70 12.47
N ARG A 91 6.41 -6.00 12.54
CA ARG A 91 7.72 -6.66 12.59
C ARG A 91 7.84 -7.63 13.76
N ASP A 92 7.18 -7.35 14.88
CA ASP A 92 7.17 -8.23 16.05
C ASP A 92 6.41 -9.55 15.81
N ARG A 93 5.54 -9.57 14.79
CA ARG A 93 4.79 -10.77 14.37
C ARG A 93 5.46 -11.56 13.24
N LEU A 94 6.54 -11.02 12.65
CA LEU A 94 7.21 -11.70 11.55
C LEU A 94 7.82 -13.03 12.04
N PRO A 95 7.63 -14.13 11.30
CA PRO A 95 8.41 -15.33 11.47
C PRO A 95 9.92 -15.04 11.32
N ALA A 96 10.77 -15.86 11.87
CA ALA A 96 12.20 -15.62 11.94
C ALA A 96 12.83 -15.40 10.55
N ASP A 97 12.42 -16.21 9.57
CA ASP A 97 12.91 -16.13 8.19
C ASP A 97 12.59 -14.79 7.51
N LEU A 98 11.44 -14.20 7.77
CA LEU A 98 11.08 -12.86 7.25
C LEU A 98 11.71 -11.73 8.07
N ARG A 99 11.85 -11.91 9.37
CA ARG A 99 12.43 -10.91 10.28
C ARG A 99 13.92 -10.71 10.01
N ASP A 100 14.62 -11.80 9.75
CA ASP A 100 16.06 -11.82 9.51
C ASP A 100 16.41 -11.58 8.03
N GLY A 101 15.41 -11.57 7.16
CA GLY A 101 15.51 -11.27 5.73
C GLY A 101 15.50 -9.77 5.40
N PRO A 102 15.57 -9.43 4.11
CA PRO A 102 15.52 -8.03 3.66
C PRO A 102 14.16 -7.40 3.94
N SER A 103 14.14 -6.22 4.55
CA SER A 103 12.91 -5.46 4.81
C SER A 103 12.37 -4.75 3.56
N GLY A 104 13.24 -4.48 2.59
CA GLY A 104 12.92 -3.66 1.41
C GLY A 104 13.33 -2.20 1.56
N PRO A 105 13.09 -1.37 0.54
CA PRO A 105 13.45 0.05 0.53
C PRO A 105 12.51 0.88 1.42
N ASP A 106 13.05 1.97 1.97
CA ASP A 106 12.30 2.97 2.71
C ASP A 106 11.42 3.83 1.79
N PHE A 107 10.44 4.52 2.40
CA PHE A 107 9.54 5.45 1.73
C PHE A 107 9.87 6.89 2.14
N PRO A 108 10.69 7.65 1.35
CA PRO A 108 11.09 9.00 1.73
C PRO A 108 9.94 10.00 1.88
N SER A 109 8.86 9.81 1.12
CA SER A 109 7.74 10.76 1.03
C SER A 109 6.43 10.23 1.61
N LEU A 110 6.39 9.02 2.13
CA LEU A 110 5.18 8.38 2.65
C LEU A 110 5.43 7.79 4.04
N PRO A 111 4.44 7.81 4.93
CA PRO A 111 4.58 7.29 6.29
C PRO A 111 4.49 5.76 6.37
N PHE A 112 5.13 5.07 5.42
CA PHE A 112 5.20 3.62 5.41
C PHE A 112 6.54 3.14 5.96
N SER A 113 6.49 2.10 6.80
CA SER A 113 7.65 1.37 7.28
C SER A 113 7.69 -0.01 6.60
N PRO A 114 8.77 -0.37 5.89
CA PRO A 114 8.87 -1.67 5.24
C PRO A 114 8.91 -2.79 6.27
N LEU A 115 8.21 -3.89 5.97
CA LEU A 115 8.15 -5.08 6.82
C LEU A 115 9.11 -6.16 6.33
N TYR A 116 8.94 -6.60 5.10
CA TYR A 116 9.77 -7.61 4.44
C TYR A 116 9.67 -7.50 2.92
N ARG A 117 10.67 -8.04 2.23
CA ARG A 117 10.71 -8.18 0.78
C ARG A 117 11.17 -9.57 0.39
N LEU A 118 10.39 -10.22 -0.47
CA LEU A 118 10.69 -11.48 -1.15
C LEU A 118 10.81 -11.24 -2.67
N ASP A 119 11.04 -12.28 -3.44
CA ASP A 119 11.19 -12.19 -4.90
C ASP A 119 9.88 -11.80 -5.60
N ASP A 120 8.73 -12.13 -5.01
CA ASP A 120 7.39 -11.90 -5.57
C ASP A 120 6.42 -11.21 -4.60
N GLU A 121 6.87 -10.83 -3.40
CA GLU A 121 6.03 -10.28 -2.34
C GLU A 121 6.77 -9.16 -1.58
N PHE A 122 6.08 -8.04 -1.32
CA PHE A 122 6.57 -6.94 -0.50
C PHE A 122 5.45 -6.38 0.36
N ALA A 123 5.74 -6.09 1.61
CA ALA A 123 4.79 -5.49 2.53
C ALA A 123 5.39 -4.29 3.27
N ALA A 124 4.56 -3.28 3.47
CA ALA A 124 4.89 -2.12 4.30
C ALA A 124 3.68 -1.69 5.12
N GLU A 125 3.92 -1.27 6.36
CA GLU A 125 2.88 -0.84 7.30
C GLU A 125 2.88 0.67 7.52
N ALA A 126 1.71 1.21 7.83
CA ALA A 126 1.54 2.59 8.30
C ALA A 126 0.42 2.64 9.34
N ALA A 127 0.58 3.48 10.36
CA ALA A 127 -0.46 3.64 11.37
C ALA A 127 -0.69 5.11 11.70
N ASN A 128 -1.92 5.42 12.13
CA ASN A 128 -2.30 6.70 12.68
C ASN A 128 -3.41 6.52 13.74
N LYS A 129 -4.02 7.63 14.22
CA LYS A 129 -5.10 7.58 15.24
C LYS A 129 -6.29 6.71 14.82
N THR A 130 -6.57 6.58 13.52
CA THR A 130 -7.79 5.96 13.01
C THR A 130 -7.62 4.52 12.57
N MET A 131 -6.42 4.14 12.13
CA MET A 131 -6.17 2.81 11.58
C MET A 131 -4.72 2.38 11.69
N HIS A 132 -4.51 1.07 11.63
CA HIS A 132 -3.26 0.42 11.27
C HIS A 132 -3.46 -0.24 9.89
N GLY A 133 -2.69 0.17 8.92
CA GLY A 133 -2.80 -0.29 7.53
C GLY A 133 -1.55 -0.99 7.06
N VAL A 134 -1.74 -1.90 6.12
CA VAL A 134 -0.66 -2.56 5.38
C VAL A 134 -0.92 -2.38 3.90
N MET A 135 0.07 -1.91 3.18
CA MET A 135 0.18 -2.02 1.74
C MET A 135 0.96 -3.30 1.42
N HIS A 136 0.32 -4.19 0.68
CA HIS A 136 0.91 -5.42 0.22
C HIS A 136 1.01 -5.41 -1.30
N LEU A 137 2.18 -5.73 -1.84
CA LEU A 137 2.44 -5.90 -3.26
C LEU A 137 2.78 -7.36 -3.53
N GLY A 138 2.16 -7.93 -4.54
CA GLY A 138 2.47 -9.25 -5.04
C GLY A 138 2.73 -9.22 -6.54
N TRP A 139 3.59 -10.10 -7.02
CA TRP A 139 3.85 -10.31 -8.44
C TRP A 139 3.11 -11.55 -8.91
N VAL A 140 2.20 -11.38 -9.84
CA VAL A 140 1.26 -12.44 -10.22
C VAL A 140 1.25 -12.66 -11.74
N PRO A 141 1.06 -13.91 -12.21
CA PRO A 141 0.79 -14.16 -13.61
C PRO A 141 -0.42 -13.35 -14.09
N ASP A 142 -0.37 -12.87 -15.31
CA ASP A 142 -1.48 -12.20 -15.99
C ASP A 142 -2.10 -13.06 -17.08
N ASP A 143 -3.26 -12.63 -17.60
CA ASP A 143 -4.00 -13.34 -18.63
C ASP A 143 -3.31 -13.30 -20.01
N ALA A 144 -2.28 -12.46 -20.19
CA ALA A 144 -1.50 -12.37 -21.43
C ALA A 144 -0.28 -13.29 -21.44
N GLY A 145 -0.07 -14.08 -20.39
CA GLY A 145 1.04 -15.03 -20.25
C GLY A 145 2.33 -14.43 -19.70
N GLY A 146 2.28 -13.17 -19.23
CA GLY A 146 3.34 -12.50 -18.50
C GLY A 146 3.02 -12.43 -17.00
N TYR A 147 3.56 -11.39 -16.36
CA TYR A 147 3.33 -11.08 -14.96
C TYR A 147 2.88 -9.63 -14.82
N ARG A 148 2.27 -9.31 -13.68
CA ARG A 148 1.91 -7.95 -13.29
C ARG A 148 1.87 -7.78 -11.78
N GLY A 149 1.95 -6.54 -11.34
CA GLY A 149 1.74 -6.22 -9.94
C GLY A 149 0.28 -6.39 -9.51
N GLN A 150 0.12 -6.86 -8.30
CA GLN A 150 -1.13 -6.82 -7.54
C GLN A 150 -0.89 -6.04 -6.25
N MET A 151 -1.71 -5.04 -5.98
CA MET A 151 -1.67 -4.30 -4.71
C MET A 151 -2.89 -4.65 -3.89
N ALA A 152 -2.68 -4.98 -2.63
CA ALA A 152 -3.73 -5.16 -1.64
C ALA A 152 -3.55 -4.17 -0.48
N VAL A 153 -4.66 -3.71 0.07
CA VAL A 153 -4.70 -2.84 1.25
C VAL A 153 -5.44 -3.58 2.35
N LEU A 154 -4.71 -3.90 3.42
CA LEU A 154 -5.25 -4.52 4.61
C LEU A 154 -5.31 -3.47 5.73
N VAL A 155 -6.40 -3.43 6.49
CA VAL A 155 -6.61 -2.42 7.51
C VAL A 155 -7.19 -3.02 8.77
N LYS A 156 -6.64 -2.60 9.91
CA LYS A 156 -7.21 -2.79 11.23
C LYS A 156 -7.64 -1.41 11.76
N PRO A 157 -8.95 -1.10 11.77
CA PRO A 157 -9.45 0.17 12.30
C PRO A 157 -9.21 0.28 13.80
N ASN A 158 -8.86 1.48 14.26
CA ASN A 158 -8.67 1.78 15.68
C ASN A 158 -10.00 2.21 16.30
N GLY A 159 -10.73 1.25 16.90
CA GLY A 159 -12.02 1.48 17.56
C GLY A 159 -13.18 1.83 16.62
N LEU A 160 -14.28 2.30 17.20
CA LEU A 160 -15.50 2.64 16.44
C LEU A 160 -15.28 3.82 15.49
N PHE A 161 -14.53 4.83 15.92
CA PHE A 161 -14.23 6.00 15.09
C PHE A 161 -13.44 5.60 13.84
N GLY A 162 -12.46 4.70 13.97
CA GLY A 162 -11.71 4.16 12.83
C GLY A 162 -12.60 3.44 11.82
N ASN A 163 -13.59 2.67 12.28
CA ASN A 163 -14.56 1.99 11.41
C ASN A 163 -15.41 2.98 10.60
N VAL A 164 -15.96 4.01 11.24
CA VAL A 164 -16.77 5.05 10.58
C VAL A 164 -15.90 5.83 9.58
N TYR A 165 -14.70 6.21 9.98
CA TYR A 165 -13.73 6.89 9.11
C TYR A 165 -13.41 6.07 7.86
N MET A 166 -13.08 4.79 8.00
CA MET A 166 -12.76 3.91 6.86
C MET A 166 -13.92 3.76 5.89
N ALA A 167 -15.17 3.67 6.40
CA ALA A 167 -16.35 3.65 5.55
C ALA A 167 -16.56 4.98 4.79
N ALA A 168 -16.37 6.10 5.48
CA ALA A 168 -16.52 7.45 4.88
C ALA A 168 -15.51 7.77 3.79
N ILE A 169 -14.23 7.36 3.96
CA ILE A 169 -13.18 7.65 2.98
C ILE A 169 -13.15 6.65 1.80
N ARG A 170 -13.91 5.57 1.86
CA ARG A 170 -13.91 4.55 0.82
C ARG A 170 -14.23 5.09 -0.58
N PRO A 171 -15.33 5.86 -0.81
CA PRO A 171 -15.60 6.45 -2.11
C PRO A 171 -14.49 7.41 -2.55
N PHE A 172 -13.92 8.18 -1.64
CA PHE A 172 -12.82 9.08 -1.92
C PHE A 172 -11.58 8.32 -2.43
N ARG A 173 -11.17 7.24 -1.76
CA ARG A 173 -10.05 6.40 -2.21
C ARG A 173 -10.27 5.88 -3.63
N HIS A 174 -11.47 5.35 -3.91
CA HIS A 174 -11.76 4.71 -5.18
C HIS A 174 -11.91 5.68 -6.36
N LEU A 175 -12.48 6.85 -6.13
CA LEU A 175 -12.79 7.78 -7.20
C LEU A 175 -11.68 8.82 -7.43
N ILE A 176 -10.92 9.16 -6.39
CA ILE A 176 -10.01 10.31 -6.40
C ILE A 176 -8.55 9.90 -6.22
N VAL A 177 -8.25 8.94 -5.35
CA VAL A 177 -6.87 8.55 -5.06
C VAL A 177 -6.36 7.51 -6.06
N TYR A 178 -7.05 6.38 -6.18
CA TYR A 178 -6.54 5.27 -7.00
C TYR A 178 -6.47 5.57 -8.52
N PRO A 179 -7.44 6.22 -9.18
CA PRO A 179 -7.36 6.41 -10.62
C PRO A 179 -6.15 7.24 -11.09
N PRO A 180 -5.79 8.38 -10.48
CA PRO A 180 -4.57 9.09 -10.86
C PRO A 180 -3.30 8.31 -10.48
N MET A 181 -3.27 7.62 -9.32
CA MET A 181 -2.15 6.80 -8.91
C MET A 181 -1.87 5.68 -9.93
N MET A 182 -2.91 4.98 -10.39
CA MET A 182 -2.77 3.92 -11.39
C MET A 182 -2.26 4.45 -12.74
N ARG A 183 -2.77 5.62 -13.18
CA ARG A 183 -2.30 6.25 -14.43
C ARG A 183 -0.83 6.66 -14.33
N GLU A 184 -0.45 7.24 -13.20
CA GLU A 184 0.93 7.66 -12.95
C GLU A 184 1.88 6.47 -12.92
N LEU A 185 1.51 5.42 -12.17
CA LEU A 185 2.28 4.18 -12.11
C LEU A 185 2.47 3.57 -13.50
N GLY A 186 1.41 3.50 -14.32
CA GLY A 186 1.50 2.99 -15.69
C GLY A 186 2.42 3.82 -16.57
N ARG A 187 2.44 5.16 -16.39
CA ARG A 187 3.34 6.05 -17.12
C ARG A 187 4.81 5.84 -16.71
N ILE A 188 5.08 5.79 -15.41
CA ILE A 188 6.41 5.52 -14.88
C ILE A 188 6.89 4.15 -15.35
N TRP A 189 6.02 3.16 -15.33
CA TRP A 189 6.34 1.80 -15.77
C TRP A 189 6.71 1.76 -17.24
N ALA A 190 5.93 2.39 -18.10
CA ALA A 190 6.22 2.47 -19.54
C ALA A 190 7.55 3.14 -19.89
N THR A 191 8.10 3.97 -19.00
CA THR A 191 9.42 4.60 -19.19
C THR A 191 10.57 3.77 -18.62
N ARG A 192 10.29 2.76 -17.81
CA ARG A 192 11.28 1.89 -17.15
C ARG A 192 11.35 0.48 -17.78
N ALA A 193 10.28 0.04 -18.44
CA ALA A 193 10.28 -1.24 -19.14
C ALA A 193 11.30 -1.19 -20.31
N PRO A 194 12.16 -2.20 -20.43
CA PRO A 194 13.13 -2.31 -21.52
C PRO A 194 12.47 -2.44 -22.90
#